data_7b0a11b438d009c15d8a29f9fab267c3
#
_entry.id   7b0a11b438d009c15d8a29f9fab267c3
#
_cell.length_a   1.000
_cell.length_b   1.000
_cell.length_c   1.000
_cell.angle_alpha   90.00
_cell.angle_beta   90.00
_cell.angle_gamma   90.00
#
_symmetry.space_group_name_H-M   'P 1'
#
loop_
_entity.id
_entity.type
_entity.pdbx_description
1 polymer ?
#
loop_
_entity_poly.entity_id
_entity_poly.type
_entity_poly.pdbx_seq_one_letter_code
_entity_poly.pdbx_strand_id
1 'polypeptide(L)'
;YQGTMSPNNAERKEKGYSLAWLHHKGRNKHHLEYWIDYDISKEPGKEHSGMAGMKMPVCYVAEMFVDRISASKNYQKDKYTDRSALDYYMHGRSHYLIHPDTEALIHYLLLMLAVRGEKETFAFVKNEVLKGNVPYERESLIRRIQELAPEEKI
;
A
#
# COMPACT_ATOMS: atom_id res chain seq x y z
N TYR A 1 3.56 0.06 -9.63
CA TYR A 1 4.39 -1.15 -9.50
C TYR A 1 5.84 -0.87 -9.90
N GLN A 2 6.77 -1.21 -9.01
CA GLN A 2 8.20 -0.89 -9.18
C GLN A 2 9.06 -2.15 -9.29
N GLY A 3 8.51 -3.19 -9.89
CA GLY A 3 9.22 -4.45 -10.11
C GLY A 3 10.49 -4.28 -10.95
N THR A 4 11.42 -5.23 -10.81
CA THR A 4 12.73 -5.22 -11.50
C THR A 4 12.62 -5.13 -13.03
N MET A 5 11.50 -5.55 -13.58
CA MET A 5 11.22 -5.56 -15.03
C MET A 5 10.46 -4.31 -15.50
N SER A 6 10.17 -3.34 -14.62
CA SER A 6 9.44 -2.13 -15.02
C SER A 6 10.32 -1.19 -15.84
N PRO A 7 9.74 -0.44 -16.81
CA PRO A 7 10.47 0.59 -17.55
C PRO A 7 11.07 1.67 -16.63
N ASN A 8 10.37 2.01 -15.56
CA ASN A 8 10.86 2.97 -14.57
C ASN A 8 12.14 2.48 -13.88
N ASN A 9 12.23 1.18 -13.61
CA ASN A 9 13.43 0.60 -13.01
C ASN A 9 14.62 0.58 -14.00
N ALA A 10 14.35 0.35 -15.27
CA ALA A 10 15.37 0.46 -16.32
C ALA A 10 15.94 1.89 -16.38
N GLU A 11 15.09 2.90 -16.38
CA GLU A 11 15.51 4.31 -16.35
C GLU A 11 16.34 4.65 -15.10
N ARG A 12 15.96 4.10 -13.92
CA ARG A 12 16.73 4.29 -12.67
C ARG A 12 18.13 3.70 -12.75
N LYS A 13 18.28 2.53 -13.37
CA LYS A 13 19.59 1.89 -13.53
C LYS A 13 20.50 2.69 -14.45
N GLU A 14 19.95 3.31 -15.48
CA GLU A 14 20.69 4.13 -16.43
C GLU A 14 21.05 5.51 -15.86
N LYS A 15 20.08 6.20 -15.23
CA LYS A 15 20.18 7.62 -14.86
C LYS A 15 20.25 7.88 -13.36
N GLY A 16 20.11 6.85 -12.52
CA GLY A 16 20.03 6.99 -11.07
C GLY A 16 18.64 7.33 -10.53
N TYR A 17 17.70 7.73 -11.39
CA TYR A 17 16.30 8.05 -11.05
C TYR A 17 15.39 7.86 -12.26
N SER A 18 14.08 7.90 -12.05
CA SER A 18 13.09 7.84 -13.14
C SER A 18 12.24 9.10 -13.17
N LEU A 19 12.38 9.92 -14.19
CA LEU A 19 11.53 11.09 -14.43
C LEU A 19 10.08 10.67 -14.68
N ALA A 20 9.89 9.58 -15.41
CA ALA A 20 8.55 9.04 -15.66
C ALA A 20 7.84 8.68 -14.36
N TRP A 21 8.54 8.02 -13.42
CA TRP A 21 7.99 7.70 -12.12
C TRP A 21 7.72 8.95 -11.26
N LEU A 22 8.66 9.89 -11.20
CA LEU A 22 8.48 11.14 -10.45
C LEU A 22 7.25 11.93 -10.94
N HIS A 23 7.07 12.01 -12.27
CA HIS A 23 5.91 12.63 -12.87
C HIS A 23 4.60 11.88 -12.54
N HIS A 24 4.62 10.57 -12.67
CA HIS A 24 3.48 9.70 -12.41
C HIS A 24 3.02 9.80 -10.96
N LYS A 25 3.92 9.56 -10.00
CA LYS A 25 3.57 9.61 -8.57
C LYS A 25 3.12 11.01 -8.12
N GLY A 26 3.64 12.06 -8.72
CA GLY A 26 3.27 13.45 -8.41
C GLY A 26 1.86 13.83 -8.85
N ARG A 27 1.24 13.05 -9.73
CA ARG A 27 -0.11 13.28 -10.25
C ARG A 27 -1.14 12.25 -9.77
N ASN A 28 -0.70 11.15 -9.18
CA ASN A 28 -1.57 10.03 -8.80
C ASN A 28 -1.54 9.83 -7.29
N LYS A 29 -2.57 10.32 -6.63
CA LYS A 29 -2.68 10.33 -5.17
C LYS A 29 -2.89 8.94 -4.53
N HIS A 30 -3.07 7.88 -5.34
CA HIS A 30 -3.10 6.51 -4.85
C HIS A 30 -1.71 5.91 -4.63
N HIS A 31 -0.64 6.62 -4.98
CA HIS A 31 0.72 6.22 -4.62
C HIS A 31 1.10 6.78 -3.24
N LEU A 32 1.57 5.91 -2.35
CA LEU A 32 1.95 6.29 -0.99
C LEU A 32 3.03 7.38 -0.96
N GLU A 33 3.89 7.42 -1.96
CA GLU A 33 4.98 8.39 -2.10
C GLU A 33 4.50 9.84 -2.32
N TYR A 34 3.27 10.01 -2.80
CA TYR A 34 2.63 11.33 -2.86
C TYR A 34 2.40 11.90 -1.45
N TRP A 35 2.14 11.03 -0.46
CA TRP A 35 1.78 11.38 0.92
C TRP A 35 2.98 11.41 1.86
N ILE A 36 4.11 11.88 1.37
CA ILE A 36 5.34 12.06 2.17
C ILE A 36 5.56 13.55 2.37
N ASP A 37 5.68 13.97 3.62
CA ASP A 37 5.89 15.37 4.00
C ASP A 37 6.80 15.44 5.24
N TYR A 38 7.14 16.63 5.67
CA TYR A 38 7.95 16.84 6.86
C TYR A 38 7.25 16.35 8.12
N ASP A 39 8.00 15.64 8.94
CA ASP A 39 7.53 15.20 10.26
C ASP A 39 7.78 16.31 11.29
N ILE A 40 6.75 17.12 11.53
CA ILE A 40 6.81 18.22 12.51
C ILE A 40 6.64 17.76 13.97
N SER A 41 6.36 16.45 14.20
CA SER A 41 6.20 15.89 15.55
C SER A 41 7.53 15.60 16.24
N LYS A 42 8.64 15.67 15.50
CA LYS A 42 9.99 15.31 15.98
C LYS A 42 10.84 16.55 16.19
N GLU A 43 11.63 16.53 17.28
CA GLU A 43 12.54 17.62 17.59
C GLU A 43 13.66 17.77 16.54
N PRO A 44 14.01 19.00 16.15
CA PRO A 44 15.15 19.24 15.25
C PRO A 44 16.44 18.63 15.78
N GLY A 45 17.18 17.92 14.94
CA GLY A 45 18.50 17.38 15.26
C GLY A 45 18.52 15.94 15.77
N LYS A 46 17.36 15.24 15.90
CA LYS A 46 17.34 13.81 16.16
C LYS A 46 17.34 13.02 14.84
N GLU A 47 18.04 11.85 14.86
CA GLU A 47 18.33 10.99 13.73
C GLU A 47 17.10 10.52 12.94
N HIS A 48 16.56 11.36 12.07
CA HIS A 48 15.60 10.96 11.05
C HIS A 48 15.79 11.82 9.81
N SER A 49 15.30 11.33 8.69
CA SER A 49 15.25 12.09 7.43
C SER A 49 14.41 13.37 7.53
N GLY A 50 13.68 13.61 8.63
CA GLY A 50 12.73 14.69 8.76
C GLY A 50 11.45 14.50 7.94
N MET A 51 11.31 13.38 7.26
CA MET A 51 10.17 13.04 6.39
C MET A 51 9.38 11.88 6.98
N ALA A 52 8.06 11.90 6.77
CA ALA A 52 7.17 10.82 7.21
C ALA A 52 6.02 10.63 6.23
N GLY A 53 5.42 9.45 6.26
CA GLY A 53 4.17 9.18 5.54
C GLY A 53 2.98 9.83 6.25
N MET A 54 2.18 10.57 5.48
CA MET A 54 0.93 11.16 5.94
C MET A 54 -0.23 10.21 5.70
N LYS A 55 -1.26 10.31 6.54
CA LYS A 55 -2.45 9.45 6.44
C LYS A 55 -3.19 9.69 5.14
N MET A 56 -3.29 8.65 4.32
CA MET A 56 -4.00 8.73 3.05
C MET A 56 -5.52 8.73 3.27
N PRO A 57 -6.28 9.55 2.53
CA PRO A 57 -7.73 9.39 2.49
C PRO A 57 -8.13 7.98 2.03
N VAL A 58 -9.21 7.47 2.59
CA VAL A 58 -9.68 6.09 2.35
C VAL A 58 -9.88 5.78 0.86
N CYS A 59 -10.39 6.73 0.08
CA CYS A 59 -10.57 6.55 -1.36
C CYS A 59 -9.27 6.25 -2.09
N TYR A 60 -8.17 6.89 -1.71
CA TYR A 60 -6.87 6.65 -2.33
C TYR A 60 -6.21 5.36 -1.84
N VAL A 61 -6.50 4.91 -0.62
CA VAL A 61 -6.10 3.57 -0.17
C VAL A 61 -6.83 2.50 -0.98
N ALA A 62 -8.12 2.68 -1.23
CA ALA A 62 -8.89 1.78 -2.08
C ALA A 62 -8.35 1.73 -3.53
N GLU A 63 -8.00 2.89 -4.11
CA GLU A 63 -7.35 2.94 -5.42
C GLU A 63 -5.98 2.24 -5.41
N MET A 64 -5.15 2.49 -4.40
CA MET A 64 -3.86 1.83 -4.23
C MET A 64 -4.02 0.31 -4.13
N PHE A 65 -5.03 -0.16 -3.41
CA PHE A 65 -5.36 -1.57 -3.29
C PHE A 65 -5.67 -2.20 -4.67
N VAL A 66 -6.55 -1.58 -5.44
CA VAL A 66 -6.92 -2.07 -6.79
C VAL A 66 -5.74 -1.98 -7.75
N ASP A 67 -4.95 -0.91 -7.70
CA ASP A 67 -3.75 -0.74 -8.53
C ASP A 67 -2.73 -1.87 -8.27
N ARG A 68 -2.51 -2.23 -7.02
CA ARG A 68 -1.61 -3.35 -6.65
C ARG A 68 -2.09 -4.68 -7.18
N ILE A 69 -3.39 -4.94 -7.15
CA ILE A 69 -3.98 -6.16 -7.72
C ILE A 69 -3.79 -6.18 -9.23
N SER A 70 -4.12 -5.10 -9.91
CA SER A 70 -3.99 -4.96 -11.36
C SER A 70 -2.54 -5.14 -11.82
N ALA A 71 -1.60 -4.52 -11.12
CA ALA A 71 -0.19 -4.69 -11.38
C ALA A 71 0.27 -6.14 -11.19
N SER A 72 -0.14 -6.79 -10.10
CA SER A 72 0.20 -8.19 -9.83
C SER A 72 -0.33 -9.12 -10.92
N LYS A 73 -1.57 -8.94 -11.36
CA LYS A 73 -2.15 -9.71 -12.48
C LYS A 73 -1.37 -9.50 -13.78
N ASN A 74 -1.04 -8.24 -14.08
CA ASN A 74 -0.31 -7.91 -15.32
C ASN A 74 1.10 -8.50 -15.35
N TYR A 75 1.81 -8.51 -14.23
CA TYR A 75 3.18 -9.00 -14.16
C TYR A 75 3.29 -10.52 -13.96
N GLN A 76 2.37 -11.13 -13.22
CA GLN A 76 2.41 -12.56 -12.91
C GLN A 76 1.60 -13.44 -13.87
N LYS A 77 0.62 -12.86 -14.57
CA LYS A 77 -0.24 -13.58 -15.55
C LYS A 77 -0.82 -14.85 -14.94
N ASP A 78 -0.53 -16.01 -15.53
CA ASP A 78 -1.00 -17.34 -15.09
C ASP A 78 -0.46 -17.77 -13.72
N LYS A 79 0.57 -17.12 -13.20
CA LYS A 79 1.11 -17.37 -11.84
C LYS A 79 0.40 -16.54 -10.76
N TYR A 80 -0.49 -15.63 -11.16
CA TYR A 80 -1.23 -14.80 -10.21
C TYR A 80 -2.12 -15.67 -9.32
N THR A 81 -2.11 -15.34 -8.03
CA THR A 81 -3.07 -15.84 -7.03
C THR A 81 -3.60 -14.65 -6.22
N ASP A 82 -4.68 -14.86 -5.48
CA ASP A 82 -5.22 -13.83 -4.60
C ASP A 82 -4.26 -13.40 -3.48
N ARG A 83 -3.20 -14.17 -3.26
CA ARG A 83 -2.14 -13.85 -2.31
C ARG A 83 -1.00 -13.02 -2.92
N SER A 84 -0.90 -12.96 -4.22
CA SER A 84 0.23 -12.35 -4.93
C SER A 84 0.51 -10.89 -4.52
N ALA A 85 -0.52 -10.06 -4.45
CA ALA A 85 -0.36 -8.66 -4.07
C ALA A 85 0.05 -8.49 -2.61
N LEU A 86 -0.45 -9.34 -1.71
CA LEU A 86 -0.04 -9.37 -0.31
C LEU A 86 1.43 -9.74 -0.16
N ASP A 87 1.86 -10.81 -0.80
CA ASP A 87 3.26 -11.27 -0.73
C ASP A 87 4.22 -10.20 -1.24
N TYR A 88 3.88 -9.55 -2.34
CA TYR A 88 4.68 -8.44 -2.87
C TYR A 88 4.75 -7.26 -1.89
N TYR A 89 3.63 -6.88 -1.30
CA TYR A 89 3.57 -5.83 -0.29
C TYR A 89 4.42 -6.16 0.95
N MET A 90 4.27 -7.36 1.49
CA MET A 90 5.00 -7.81 2.68
C MET A 90 6.52 -7.83 2.44
N HIS A 91 6.95 -8.19 1.22
CA HIS A 91 8.37 -8.18 0.86
C HIS A 91 8.97 -6.77 0.85
N GLY A 92 8.22 -5.77 0.42
CA GLY A 92 8.69 -4.38 0.27
C GLY A 92 8.35 -3.44 1.43
N ARG A 93 7.47 -3.83 2.35
CA ARG A 93 6.87 -2.90 3.33
C ARG A 93 7.88 -2.20 4.25
N SER A 94 9.00 -2.84 4.58
CA SER A 94 10.03 -2.26 5.43
C SER A 94 10.73 -1.04 4.81
N HIS A 95 10.59 -0.85 3.50
CA HIS A 95 11.16 0.28 2.76
C HIS A 95 10.19 1.45 2.56
N TYR A 96 8.93 1.31 2.99
CA TYR A 96 7.92 2.33 2.77
C TYR A 96 7.89 3.37 3.90
N LEU A 97 7.88 4.64 3.51
CA LEU A 97 7.48 5.74 4.39
C LEU A 97 5.96 5.87 4.30
N ILE A 98 5.25 5.14 5.13
CA ILE A 98 3.79 5.07 5.11
C ILE A 98 3.24 5.33 6.52
N HIS A 99 2.13 6.07 6.60
CA HIS A 99 1.45 6.30 7.88
C HIS A 99 0.97 4.98 8.49
N PRO A 100 1.12 4.76 9.81
CA PRO A 100 0.74 3.49 10.45
C PRO A 100 -0.71 3.05 10.21
N ASP A 101 -1.66 4.00 10.20
CA ASP A 101 -3.06 3.68 9.91
C ASP A 101 -3.25 3.23 8.46
N THR A 102 -2.58 3.89 7.53
CA THR A 102 -2.62 3.54 6.10
C THR A 102 -2.00 2.17 5.85
N GLU A 103 -0.86 1.89 6.49
CA GLU A 103 -0.22 0.57 6.46
C GLU A 103 -1.17 -0.53 6.93
N ALA A 104 -1.82 -0.32 8.07
CA ALA A 104 -2.75 -1.30 8.63
C ALA A 104 -3.96 -1.53 7.70
N LEU A 105 -4.50 -0.48 7.08
CA LEU A 105 -5.63 -0.63 6.17
C LEU A 105 -5.25 -1.38 4.89
N ILE A 106 -4.17 -1.02 4.24
CA ILE A 106 -3.75 -1.72 3.01
C ILE A 106 -3.38 -3.19 3.31
N HIS A 107 -2.72 -3.45 4.43
CA HIS A 107 -2.43 -4.81 4.87
C HIS A 107 -3.71 -5.62 5.09
N TYR A 108 -4.68 -5.06 5.80
CA TYR A 108 -5.97 -5.70 6.04
C TYR A 108 -6.71 -6.05 4.74
N LEU A 109 -6.76 -5.11 3.78
CA LEU A 109 -7.44 -5.35 2.50
C LEU A 109 -6.73 -6.41 1.65
N LEU A 110 -5.40 -6.38 1.60
CA LEU A 110 -4.62 -7.39 0.88
C LEU A 110 -4.74 -8.79 1.53
N LEU A 111 -4.78 -8.85 2.86
CA LEU A 111 -5.01 -10.10 3.59
C LEU A 111 -6.41 -10.63 3.35
N MET A 112 -7.42 -9.76 3.39
CA MET A 112 -8.82 -10.16 3.09
C MET A 112 -8.94 -10.73 1.68
N LEU A 113 -8.28 -10.13 0.69
CA LEU A 113 -8.21 -10.66 -0.65
C LEU A 113 -7.63 -12.08 -0.66
N ALA A 114 -6.51 -12.29 0.02
CA ALA A 114 -5.84 -13.59 0.09
C ALA A 114 -6.70 -14.68 0.75
N VAL A 115 -7.49 -14.31 1.76
CA VAL A 115 -8.30 -15.25 2.56
C VAL A 115 -9.71 -15.46 1.97
N ARG A 116 -10.34 -14.40 1.47
CA ARG A 116 -11.76 -14.41 1.06
C ARG A 116 -12.00 -14.23 -0.44
N GLY A 117 -10.98 -13.85 -1.19
CA GLY A 117 -11.07 -13.65 -2.63
C GLY A 117 -11.63 -12.29 -3.06
N GLU A 118 -11.59 -12.03 -4.36
CA GLU A 118 -11.94 -10.72 -4.94
C GLU A 118 -13.39 -10.31 -4.71
N LYS A 119 -14.32 -11.21 -4.93
CA LYS A 119 -15.75 -10.89 -4.86
C LYS A 119 -16.14 -10.33 -3.50
N GLU A 120 -15.77 -11.02 -2.43
CA GLU A 120 -16.09 -10.57 -1.06
C GLU A 120 -15.31 -9.32 -0.69
N THR A 121 -14.03 -9.26 -1.03
CA THR A 121 -13.18 -8.12 -0.68
C THR A 121 -13.62 -6.85 -1.40
N PHE A 122 -13.93 -6.92 -2.69
CA PHE A 122 -14.41 -5.75 -3.44
C PHE A 122 -15.78 -5.28 -2.95
N ALA A 123 -16.68 -6.20 -2.60
CA ALA A 123 -17.95 -5.85 -1.98
C ALA A 123 -17.76 -5.15 -0.63
N PHE A 124 -16.83 -5.64 0.18
CA PHE A 124 -16.48 -5.03 1.46
C PHE A 124 -15.88 -3.62 1.29
N VAL A 125 -14.95 -3.45 0.36
CA VAL A 125 -14.37 -2.12 0.06
C VAL A 125 -15.46 -1.14 -0.37
N LYS A 126 -16.31 -1.54 -1.30
CA LYS A 126 -17.40 -0.69 -1.83
C LYS A 126 -18.44 -0.34 -0.77
N ASN A 127 -18.88 -1.32 0.01
CA ASN A 127 -20.05 -1.18 0.88
C ASN A 127 -19.72 -0.76 2.32
N GLU A 128 -18.48 -1.00 2.76
CA GLU A 128 -18.05 -0.71 4.13
C GLU A 128 -16.90 0.32 4.18
N VAL A 129 -15.80 0.05 3.51
CA VAL A 129 -14.60 0.88 3.59
C VAL A 129 -14.87 2.28 3.02
N LEU A 130 -15.35 2.37 1.79
CA LEU A 130 -15.61 3.66 1.11
C LEU A 130 -16.78 4.44 1.74
N LYS A 131 -17.64 3.78 2.49
CA LYS A 131 -18.74 4.43 3.23
C LYS A 131 -18.34 4.89 4.64
N GLY A 132 -17.09 4.64 5.05
CA GLY A 132 -16.60 5.05 6.36
C GLY A 132 -17.08 4.17 7.52
N ASN A 133 -17.55 2.95 7.25
CA ASN A 133 -18.04 2.01 8.26
C ASN A 133 -16.94 1.17 8.91
N VAL A 134 -15.71 1.28 8.42
CA VAL A 134 -14.54 0.58 8.97
C VAL A 134 -13.69 1.60 9.72
N PRO A 135 -13.39 1.36 11.01
CA PRO A 135 -12.48 2.22 11.75
C PRO A 135 -11.12 2.31 11.07
N TYR A 136 -10.72 3.53 10.71
CA TYR A 136 -9.45 3.77 10.03
C TYR A 136 -8.36 4.19 11.01
N GLU A 137 -8.03 3.25 11.90
CA GLU A 137 -7.03 3.39 12.95
C GLU A 137 -6.25 2.09 13.09
N ARG A 138 -4.93 2.19 13.28
CA ARG A 138 -4.03 1.05 13.33
C ARG A 138 -4.48 -0.02 14.33
N GLU A 139 -4.78 0.37 15.57
CA GLU A 139 -5.15 -0.60 16.61
C GLU A 139 -6.39 -1.43 16.26
N SER A 140 -7.43 -0.76 15.75
CA SER A 140 -8.66 -1.44 15.33
C SER A 140 -8.41 -2.37 14.16
N LEU A 141 -7.61 -1.94 13.19
CA LEU A 141 -7.27 -2.73 12.01
C LEU A 141 -6.37 -3.93 12.34
N ILE A 142 -5.43 -3.78 13.25
CA ILE A 142 -4.60 -4.89 13.75
C ILE A 142 -5.46 -5.98 14.37
N ARG A 143 -6.45 -5.62 15.20
CA ARG A 143 -7.39 -6.60 15.77
C ARG A 143 -8.14 -7.35 14.67
N ARG A 144 -8.62 -6.65 13.65
CA ARG A 144 -9.30 -7.28 12.50
C ARG A 144 -8.37 -8.20 11.70
N ILE A 145 -7.10 -7.84 11.55
CA ILE A 145 -6.08 -8.70 10.91
C ILE A 145 -5.91 -9.98 11.73
N GLN A 146 -5.78 -9.86 13.04
CA GLN A 146 -5.61 -11.02 13.95
C GLN A 146 -6.83 -11.94 13.95
N GLU A 147 -8.04 -11.38 13.88
CA GLU A 147 -9.28 -12.15 13.77
C GLU A 147 -9.40 -12.88 12.43
N LEU A 148 -8.98 -12.22 11.35
CA LEU A 148 -9.04 -12.77 10.00
C LEU A 148 -8.01 -13.89 9.76
N ALA A 149 -6.80 -13.72 10.26
CA ALA A 149 -5.70 -14.68 10.13
C ALA A 149 -4.79 -14.62 11.37
N PRO A 150 -5.09 -15.43 12.42
CA PRO A 150 -4.34 -15.39 13.67
C PRO A 150 -2.84 -15.67 13.55
N GLU A 151 -2.42 -16.40 12.52
CA GLU A 151 -1.03 -16.74 12.23
C GLU A 151 -0.29 -15.69 11.40
N GLU A 152 -0.98 -14.65 10.92
CA GLU A 152 -0.35 -13.61 10.07
C GLU A 152 0.58 -12.72 10.91
N LYS A 153 1.75 -12.45 10.35
CA LYS A 153 2.71 -11.52 10.97
C LYS A 153 2.26 -10.08 10.74
N ILE A 154 2.26 -9.33 11.81
CA ILE A 154 1.90 -7.91 11.81
C ILE A 154 3.14 -7.04 11.68
#